data_6535e74526395df06a3b41ccc4279f51
#
_entry.id   6535e74526395df06a3b41ccc4279f51
#
_cell.length_a   1.000
_cell.length_b   1.000
_cell.length_c   1.000
_cell.angle_alpha   90.00
_cell.angle_beta   90.00
_cell.angle_gamma   90.00
#
_symmetry.space_group_name_H-M   'P 1'
#
loop_
_entity.id
_entity.type
_entity.pdbx_description
1 polymer ?
#
loop_
_entity_poly.entity_id
_entity_poly.type
_entity_poly.pdbx_seq_one_letter_code
_entity_poly.pdbx_strand_id
1 'polypeptide(L)'
;PRFNHNPYADNQGNPFNASGVYPIGVHRISWYVEDGCGNIGVCEKLFEIKDCKAPTPYCLSGIVTTVMPSTGCITIWAKDFDHGSYDNCTPPANLKIYFEGGSDSLLICCSDFEAKRVNDELILPVKICVEDEEGNKDCCETTMIVQDPNNVCPDDGTFNGKVYGAIKTNNGSETSDADVELMKNGQLMKEMMTS
;
A
#
# COMPACT_ATOMS: atom_id res chain seq x y z
N PRO A 1 -32.47 -42.58 -21.13
CA PRO A 1 -31.85 -41.29 -20.91
C PRO A 1 -30.34 -41.39 -21.15
N ARG A 2 -29.83 -40.59 -22.07
CA ARG A 2 -28.36 -40.43 -22.25
C ARG A 2 -27.89 -39.43 -21.24
N PHE A 3 -27.10 -39.89 -20.28
CA PHE A 3 -26.47 -39.00 -19.30
C PHE A 3 -25.26 -38.38 -19.94
N ASN A 4 -25.25 -37.07 -20.08
CA ASN A 4 -24.03 -36.37 -20.39
C ASN A 4 -23.27 -36.16 -19.07
N HIS A 5 -22.05 -36.63 -19.06
CA HIS A 5 -21.19 -36.51 -17.89
C HIS A 5 -21.00 -35.05 -17.53
N ASN A 6 -21.42 -34.61 -16.33
CA ASN A 6 -21.09 -33.34 -15.79
C ASN A 6 -19.77 -33.47 -14.98
N PRO A 7 -18.65 -32.97 -15.48
CA PRO A 7 -17.35 -33.13 -14.83
C PRO A 7 -17.27 -32.44 -13.46
N TYR A 8 -18.19 -31.52 -13.16
CA TYR A 8 -18.24 -30.77 -11.93
C TYR A 8 -19.25 -31.27 -10.91
N ALA A 9 -20.04 -32.30 -11.23
CA ALA A 9 -21.08 -32.79 -10.34
C ALA A 9 -20.53 -33.61 -9.17
N ASP A 10 -21.01 -33.32 -7.96
CA ASP A 10 -20.65 -34.03 -6.74
C ASP A 10 -21.24 -35.44 -6.69
N ASN A 11 -22.40 -35.64 -7.32
CA ASN A 11 -23.13 -36.92 -7.30
C ASN A 11 -23.50 -37.36 -8.71
N GLN A 12 -22.73 -38.27 -9.22
CA GLN A 12 -22.89 -38.80 -10.57
C GLN A 12 -24.01 -39.85 -10.69
N GLY A 13 -24.62 -40.28 -9.57
CA GLY A 13 -25.71 -41.25 -9.56
C GLY A 13 -27.10 -40.67 -9.87
N ASN A 14 -27.28 -39.36 -9.82
CA ASN A 14 -28.55 -38.70 -10.09
C ASN A 14 -28.44 -37.79 -11.33
N PRO A 15 -29.07 -38.17 -12.47
CA PRO A 15 -28.98 -37.43 -13.72
C PRO A 15 -29.68 -36.08 -13.69
N PHE A 16 -30.48 -35.78 -12.65
CA PHE A 16 -31.18 -34.52 -12.49
C PHE A 16 -30.50 -33.59 -11.51
N ASN A 17 -29.43 -34.04 -10.85
CA ASN A 17 -28.69 -33.27 -9.89
C ASN A 17 -27.52 -32.58 -10.60
N ALA A 18 -27.55 -31.24 -10.61
CA ALA A 18 -26.47 -30.38 -11.14
C ALA A 18 -25.60 -29.78 -10.03
N SER A 19 -25.78 -30.23 -8.78
CA SER A 19 -24.90 -29.79 -7.68
C SER A 19 -23.45 -30.20 -7.94
N GLY A 20 -22.52 -29.32 -7.63
CA GLY A 20 -21.09 -29.55 -7.84
C GLY A 20 -20.26 -28.32 -7.60
N VAL A 21 -18.94 -28.46 -7.75
CA VAL A 21 -17.96 -27.35 -7.67
C VAL A 21 -17.66 -26.93 -9.09
N TYR A 22 -18.08 -25.70 -9.42
CA TYR A 22 -17.89 -25.11 -10.73
C TYR A 22 -16.81 -24.04 -10.69
N PRO A 23 -15.96 -23.92 -11.71
CA PRO A 23 -15.05 -22.80 -11.84
C PRO A 23 -15.78 -21.45 -11.94
N ILE A 24 -15.09 -20.38 -11.64
CA ILE A 24 -15.61 -19.02 -11.91
C ILE A 24 -15.91 -18.87 -13.40
N GLY A 25 -17.03 -18.21 -13.72
CA GLY A 25 -17.45 -17.95 -15.09
C GLY A 25 -18.89 -18.33 -15.39
N VAL A 26 -19.27 -18.24 -16.67
CA VAL A 26 -20.62 -18.55 -17.14
C VAL A 26 -20.70 -20.00 -17.59
N HIS A 27 -21.64 -20.70 -17.03
CA HIS A 27 -21.91 -22.11 -17.31
C HIS A 27 -23.29 -22.28 -17.89
N ARG A 28 -23.41 -23.31 -18.74
CA ARG A 28 -24.69 -23.74 -19.33
C ARG A 28 -24.95 -25.19 -18.97
N ILE A 29 -26.13 -25.45 -18.40
CA ILE A 29 -26.64 -26.82 -18.17
C ILE A 29 -27.73 -27.08 -19.17
N SER A 30 -27.65 -28.22 -19.86
CA SER A 30 -28.65 -28.66 -20.81
C SER A 30 -29.19 -30.02 -20.37
N TRP A 31 -30.47 -30.11 -20.13
CA TRP A 31 -31.16 -31.38 -19.85
C TRP A 31 -31.84 -31.90 -21.11
N TYR A 32 -31.59 -33.12 -21.42
CA TYR A 32 -32.19 -33.83 -22.52
C TYR A 32 -33.17 -34.87 -21.97
N VAL A 33 -34.43 -34.77 -22.36
CA VAL A 33 -35.49 -35.72 -21.94
C VAL A 33 -36.01 -36.40 -23.19
N GLU A 34 -35.92 -37.71 -23.22
CA GLU A 34 -36.45 -38.55 -24.30
C GLU A 34 -37.69 -39.28 -23.82
N ASP A 35 -38.79 -39.21 -24.59
CA ASP A 35 -40.01 -39.96 -24.34
C ASP A 35 -39.90 -41.41 -24.83
N GLY A 36 -40.89 -42.24 -24.54
CA GLY A 36 -40.92 -43.64 -24.96
C GLY A 36 -41.03 -43.85 -26.49
N CYS A 37 -41.26 -42.79 -27.25
CA CYS A 37 -41.38 -42.81 -28.72
C CYS A 37 -40.11 -42.27 -29.41
N GLY A 38 -39.10 -41.82 -28.64
CA GLY A 38 -37.85 -41.30 -29.17
C GLY A 38 -37.86 -39.79 -29.44
N ASN A 39 -38.90 -39.07 -29.02
CA ASN A 39 -38.87 -37.61 -29.13
C ASN A 39 -37.99 -37.01 -28.02
N ILE A 40 -37.16 -36.02 -28.37
CA ILE A 40 -36.24 -35.40 -27.46
C ILE A 40 -36.68 -33.96 -27.16
N GLY A 41 -36.90 -33.65 -25.88
CA GLY A 41 -37.07 -32.32 -25.36
C GLY A 41 -35.75 -31.84 -24.75
N VAL A 42 -35.41 -30.55 -24.94
CA VAL A 42 -34.19 -29.92 -24.40
C VAL A 42 -34.59 -28.76 -23.54
N CYS A 43 -34.04 -28.70 -22.32
CA CYS A 43 -34.12 -27.56 -21.45
C CYS A 43 -32.72 -27.03 -21.12
N GLU A 44 -32.47 -25.77 -21.36
CA GLU A 44 -31.17 -25.15 -21.11
C GLU A 44 -31.30 -24.06 -20.04
N LYS A 45 -30.30 -23.98 -19.16
CA LYS A 45 -30.17 -22.93 -18.16
C LYS A 45 -28.73 -22.40 -18.14
N LEU A 46 -28.61 -21.09 -18.24
CA LEU A 46 -27.35 -20.39 -17.96
C LEU A 46 -27.32 -19.99 -16.48
N PHE A 47 -26.15 -20.08 -15.89
CA PHE A 47 -25.86 -19.54 -14.57
C PHE A 47 -24.42 -19.06 -14.53
N GLU A 48 -24.11 -18.16 -13.62
CA GLU A 48 -22.80 -17.55 -13.45
C GLU A 48 -22.27 -17.86 -12.05
N ILE A 49 -21.01 -18.26 -11.97
CA ILE A 49 -20.26 -18.42 -10.73
C ILE A 49 -19.33 -17.22 -10.62
N LYS A 50 -19.44 -16.47 -9.53
CA LYS A 50 -18.60 -15.32 -9.23
C LYS A 50 -17.92 -15.50 -7.89
N ASP A 51 -16.74 -14.95 -7.77
CA ASP A 51 -16.15 -14.69 -6.47
C ASP A 51 -16.78 -13.44 -5.87
N CYS A 52 -17.34 -13.56 -4.68
CA CYS A 52 -17.95 -12.47 -3.92
C CYS A 52 -17.30 -12.34 -2.53
N LYS A 53 -16.20 -13.03 -2.30
CA LYS A 53 -15.48 -12.99 -1.05
C LYS A 53 -14.21 -12.14 -1.22
N ALA A 54 -14.08 -11.12 -0.39
CA ALA A 54 -12.87 -10.33 -0.36
C ALA A 54 -11.66 -11.18 0.10
N PRO A 55 -10.46 -10.87 -0.40
CA PRO A 55 -9.23 -11.46 0.08
C PRO A 55 -9.04 -11.19 1.58
N THR A 56 -8.26 -12.02 2.23
CA THR A 56 -7.88 -11.84 3.62
C THR A 56 -6.54 -11.13 3.66
N PRO A 57 -6.52 -9.82 4.04
CA PRO A 57 -5.27 -9.09 4.16
C PRO A 57 -4.49 -9.56 5.39
N TYR A 58 -3.18 -9.72 5.23
CA TYR A 58 -2.28 -10.10 6.30
C TYR A 58 -1.09 -9.16 6.35
N CYS A 59 -1.24 -8.05 7.08
CA CYS A 59 -0.19 -7.07 7.28
C CYS A 59 0.87 -7.55 8.27
N LEU A 60 2.10 -7.09 8.08
CA LEU A 60 3.12 -7.16 9.11
C LEU A 60 2.55 -6.55 10.40
N SER A 61 2.47 -7.36 11.44
CA SER A 61 2.02 -6.92 12.78
C SER A 61 3.17 -6.24 13.49
N GLY A 62 2.92 -5.04 13.99
CA GLY A 62 3.91 -4.29 14.76
C GLY A 62 4.41 -3.05 14.01
N ILE A 63 5.67 -2.71 14.24
CA ILE A 63 6.29 -1.51 13.72
C ILE A 63 7.22 -1.89 12.58
N VAL A 64 6.98 -1.34 11.40
CA VAL A 64 7.91 -1.43 10.28
C VAL A 64 8.81 -0.20 10.32
N THR A 65 10.11 -0.42 10.50
CA THR A 65 11.09 0.68 10.62
C THR A 65 11.95 0.77 9.38
N THR A 66 12.14 1.98 8.88
CA THR A 66 13.09 2.30 7.81
C THR A 66 13.92 3.53 8.17
N VAL A 67 15.03 3.74 7.47
CA VAL A 67 15.95 4.87 7.73
C VAL A 67 15.93 5.82 6.54
N MET A 68 15.89 7.11 6.83
CA MET A 68 15.97 8.15 5.81
C MET A 68 17.31 8.09 5.08
N PRO A 69 17.30 7.92 3.75
CA PRO A 69 18.53 7.91 2.97
C PRO A 69 19.10 9.32 2.81
N SER A 70 20.39 9.42 2.47
CA SER A 70 21.09 10.69 2.28
C SER A 70 20.49 11.61 1.19
N THR A 71 19.62 11.07 0.34
CA THR A 71 18.87 11.85 -0.67
C THR A 71 17.75 12.66 -0.07
N GLY A 72 17.38 12.44 1.19
CA GLY A 72 16.31 13.14 1.88
C GLY A 72 14.89 12.74 1.46
N CYS A 73 14.75 11.70 0.64
CA CYS A 73 13.45 11.12 0.27
C CYS A 73 13.56 9.60 0.15
N ILE A 74 12.53 8.89 0.60
CA ILE A 74 12.40 7.44 0.50
C ILE A 74 11.05 7.06 -0.10
N THR A 75 11.04 6.08 -0.99
CA THR A 75 9.81 5.48 -1.51
C THR A 75 9.52 4.19 -0.77
N ILE A 76 8.33 4.08 -0.23
CA ILE A 76 7.83 2.92 0.52
C ILE A 76 6.74 2.26 -0.32
N TRP A 77 6.79 0.93 -0.47
CA TRP A 77 5.82 0.19 -1.26
C TRP A 77 4.81 -0.54 -0.37
N ALA A 78 3.54 -0.51 -0.74
CA ALA A 78 2.48 -1.17 0.01
C ALA A 78 2.74 -2.68 0.19
N LYS A 79 3.29 -3.33 -0.84
CA LYS A 79 3.64 -4.75 -0.82
C LYS A 79 4.71 -5.13 0.23
N ASP A 80 5.52 -4.16 0.68
CA ASP A 80 6.55 -4.41 1.69
C ASP A 80 5.93 -4.63 3.08
N PHE A 81 4.66 -4.28 3.25
CA PHE A 81 3.88 -4.51 4.46
C PHE A 81 3.05 -5.80 4.41
N ASP A 82 2.97 -6.43 3.25
CA ASP A 82 2.25 -7.69 3.10
C ASP A 82 3.02 -8.86 3.68
N HIS A 83 2.36 -9.65 4.50
CA HIS A 83 2.93 -10.87 5.11
C HIS A 83 2.22 -12.13 4.63
N GLY A 84 1.80 -12.15 3.38
CA GLY A 84 1.17 -13.31 2.76
C GLY A 84 -0.35 -13.24 2.75
N SER A 85 -0.91 -12.11 2.37
CA SER A 85 -2.34 -11.98 2.06
C SER A 85 -2.78 -13.04 1.06
N TYR A 86 -3.98 -13.55 1.23
CA TYR A 86 -4.47 -14.64 0.41
C TYR A 86 -5.95 -14.49 0.08
N ASP A 87 -6.36 -15.17 -0.98
CA ASP A 87 -7.73 -15.28 -1.42
C ASP A 87 -8.08 -16.72 -1.77
N ASN A 88 -9.40 -17.03 -1.86
CA ASN A 88 -9.88 -18.36 -2.18
C ASN A 88 -9.89 -18.66 -3.68
N CYS A 89 -9.94 -17.65 -4.53
CA CYS A 89 -10.07 -17.79 -5.98
C CYS A 89 -8.91 -17.13 -6.73
N THR A 90 -8.41 -15.99 -6.23
CA THR A 90 -7.31 -15.25 -6.85
C THR A 90 -5.95 -15.73 -6.31
N PRO A 91 -5.03 -16.19 -7.18
CA PRO A 91 -3.68 -16.53 -6.75
C PRO A 91 -2.96 -15.34 -6.11
N PRO A 92 -2.07 -15.55 -5.11
CA PRO A 92 -1.36 -14.46 -4.44
C PRO A 92 -0.58 -13.52 -5.38
N ALA A 93 -0.08 -14.04 -6.50
CA ALA A 93 0.64 -13.24 -7.48
C ALA A 93 -0.24 -12.23 -8.24
N ASN A 94 -1.55 -12.45 -8.25
CA ASN A 94 -2.53 -11.62 -8.96
C ASN A 94 -3.28 -10.67 -8.01
N LEU A 95 -3.04 -10.78 -6.70
CA LEU A 95 -3.60 -9.84 -5.73
C LEU A 95 -2.95 -8.46 -5.92
N LYS A 96 -3.77 -7.42 -5.94
CA LYS A 96 -3.32 -6.04 -5.97
C LYS A 96 -3.18 -5.55 -4.54
N ILE A 97 -2.01 -5.00 -4.20
CA ILE A 97 -1.69 -4.50 -2.87
C ILE A 97 -1.34 -3.02 -2.98
N TYR A 98 -2.06 -2.18 -2.25
CA TYR A 98 -1.92 -0.74 -2.33
C TYR A 98 -2.30 -0.06 -1.01
N PHE A 99 -1.85 1.19 -0.81
CA PHE A 99 -2.25 2.01 0.32
C PHE A 99 -3.69 2.51 0.16
N GLU A 100 -4.38 2.75 1.27
CA GLU A 100 -5.69 3.42 1.22
C GLU A 100 -5.55 4.73 0.41
N GLY A 101 -6.38 4.86 -0.62
CA GLY A 101 -6.25 5.95 -1.62
C GLY A 101 -5.78 5.47 -2.99
N GLY A 102 -5.38 4.19 -3.13
CA GLY A 102 -5.15 3.52 -4.42
C GLY A 102 -3.72 3.59 -4.94
N SER A 103 -2.78 4.21 -4.21
CA SER A 103 -1.36 4.22 -4.60
C SER A 103 -0.66 2.95 -4.11
N ASP A 104 0.19 2.37 -4.95
CA ASP A 104 1.05 1.23 -4.61
C ASP A 104 2.30 1.64 -3.82
N SER A 105 2.60 2.94 -3.78
CA SER A 105 3.76 3.49 -3.11
C SER A 105 3.49 4.85 -2.46
N LEU A 106 4.28 5.18 -1.43
CA LEU A 106 4.31 6.48 -0.75
C LEU A 106 5.73 7.05 -0.86
N LEU A 107 5.85 8.28 -1.32
CA LEU A 107 7.08 9.04 -1.26
C LEU A 107 7.09 9.86 0.03
N ILE A 108 8.10 9.67 0.86
CA ILE A 108 8.30 10.40 2.11
C ILE A 108 9.60 11.17 2.02
N CYS A 109 9.53 12.47 2.18
CA CYS A 109 10.68 13.37 2.11
C CYS A 109 10.90 14.09 3.44
N CYS A 110 12.03 14.81 3.56
CA CYS A 110 12.35 15.59 4.75
C CYS A 110 11.27 16.62 5.12
N SER A 111 10.53 17.16 4.14
CA SER A 111 9.39 18.06 4.40
C SER A 111 8.27 17.38 5.21
N ASP A 112 8.10 16.06 5.07
CA ASP A 112 7.10 15.30 5.83
C ASP A 112 7.57 15.09 7.28
N PHE A 113 8.88 14.98 7.47
CA PHE A 113 9.51 14.92 8.78
C PHE A 113 9.31 16.21 9.56
N GLU A 114 9.59 17.36 8.94
CA GLU A 114 9.47 18.69 9.56
C GLU A 114 8.05 18.91 10.13
N ALA A 115 7.04 18.39 9.45
CA ALA A 115 5.64 18.59 9.85
C ALA A 115 5.17 17.69 11.01
N LYS A 116 5.80 16.52 11.23
CA LYS A 116 5.25 15.47 12.10
C LYS A 116 6.30 14.72 12.95
N ARG A 117 7.52 15.23 13.04
CA ARG A 117 8.63 14.59 13.75
C ARG A 117 8.41 14.51 15.25
N VAL A 118 8.69 13.36 15.83
CA VAL A 118 8.75 13.15 17.29
C VAL A 118 10.04 12.38 17.59
N ASN A 119 10.98 12.99 18.33
CA ASN A 119 12.25 12.36 18.75
C ASN A 119 13.03 11.69 17.59
N ASP A 120 13.26 12.42 16.50
CA ASP A 120 13.98 11.93 15.32
C ASP A 120 13.29 10.78 14.57
N GLU A 121 12.01 10.61 14.80
CA GLU A 121 11.18 9.61 14.15
C GLU A 121 9.91 10.25 13.55
N LEU A 122 9.54 9.77 12.37
CA LEU A 122 8.24 10.05 11.77
C LEU A 122 7.39 8.79 11.90
N ILE A 123 6.35 8.87 12.73
CA ILE A 123 5.43 7.75 12.98
C ILE A 123 4.17 7.94 12.13
N LEU A 124 3.93 6.99 11.24
CA LEU A 124 2.80 7.02 10.32
C LEU A 124 1.94 5.76 10.47
N PRO A 125 0.66 5.90 10.85
CA PRO A 125 -0.30 4.83 10.65
C PRO A 125 -0.53 4.65 9.15
N VAL A 126 -0.46 3.43 8.67
CA VAL A 126 -0.69 3.08 7.27
C VAL A 126 -1.76 2.01 7.17
N LYS A 127 -2.62 2.13 6.17
CA LYS A 127 -3.66 1.17 5.87
C LYS A 127 -3.39 0.58 4.49
N ILE A 128 -3.24 -0.74 4.47
CA ILE A 128 -2.91 -1.53 3.29
C ILE A 128 -4.16 -2.26 2.85
N CYS A 129 -4.52 -2.11 1.59
CA CYS A 129 -5.67 -2.77 0.99
C CYS A 129 -5.19 -3.83 0.00
N VAL A 130 -5.91 -4.94 -0.01
CA VAL A 130 -5.69 -6.07 -0.92
C VAL A 130 -6.97 -6.26 -1.72
N GLU A 131 -6.84 -6.37 -3.05
CA GLU A 131 -7.94 -6.52 -4.00
C GLU A 131 -7.70 -7.73 -4.88
N ASP A 132 -8.75 -8.53 -5.09
CA ASP A 132 -8.74 -9.69 -5.98
C ASP A 132 -8.98 -9.31 -7.46
N GLU A 133 -9.03 -10.32 -8.34
CA GLU A 133 -9.29 -10.12 -9.77
C GLU A 133 -10.74 -9.70 -10.07
N GLU A 134 -11.69 -9.99 -9.18
CA GLU A 134 -13.11 -9.62 -9.30
C GLU A 134 -13.43 -8.24 -8.69
N GLY A 135 -12.44 -7.60 -8.04
CA GLY A 135 -12.55 -6.28 -7.43
C GLY A 135 -13.09 -6.30 -5.99
N ASN A 136 -13.19 -7.48 -5.35
CA ASN A 136 -13.47 -7.53 -3.92
C ASN A 136 -12.20 -7.14 -3.16
N LYS A 137 -12.34 -6.38 -2.08
CA LYS A 137 -11.20 -5.86 -1.32
C LYS A 137 -11.45 -5.84 0.17
N ASP A 138 -10.36 -5.98 0.91
CA ASP A 138 -10.32 -5.77 2.34
C ASP A 138 -8.98 -5.14 2.73
N CYS A 139 -8.89 -4.55 3.91
CA CYS A 139 -7.72 -3.77 4.32
C CYS A 139 -7.29 -4.13 5.75
N CYS A 140 -5.99 -4.00 6.02
CA CYS A 140 -5.41 -4.08 7.36
C CYS A 140 -4.62 -2.82 7.69
N GLU A 141 -4.39 -2.58 8.98
CA GLU A 141 -3.68 -1.40 9.47
C GLU A 141 -2.38 -1.81 10.17
N THR A 142 -1.34 -1.02 9.97
CA THR A 142 -0.06 -1.16 10.66
C THR A 142 0.57 0.20 10.90
N THR A 143 1.70 0.23 11.58
CA THR A 143 2.44 1.47 11.85
C THR A 143 3.80 1.40 11.22
N MET A 144 4.15 2.45 10.48
CA MET A 144 5.48 2.66 9.94
C MET A 144 6.21 3.73 10.74
N ILE A 145 7.51 3.50 10.98
CA ILE A 145 8.42 4.49 11.54
C ILE A 145 9.55 4.73 10.54
N VAL A 146 9.73 5.98 10.17
CA VAL A 146 10.91 6.42 9.43
C VAL A 146 11.84 7.10 10.42
N GLN A 147 13.06 6.61 10.54
CA GLN A 147 14.09 7.13 11.45
C GLN A 147 15.10 7.97 10.67
N ASP A 148 15.61 9.01 11.29
CA ASP A 148 16.67 9.86 10.75
C ASP A 148 17.88 9.96 11.70
N PRO A 149 18.58 8.84 11.98
CA PRO A 149 19.71 8.83 12.92
C PRO A 149 20.93 9.62 12.39
N ASN A 150 20.95 9.94 11.12
CA ASN A 150 22.04 10.66 10.48
C ASN A 150 21.77 12.16 10.30
N ASN A 151 20.66 12.66 10.83
CA ASN A 151 20.23 14.05 10.65
C ASN A 151 20.25 14.53 9.19
N VAL A 152 19.76 13.68 8.29
CA VAL A 152 19.60 14.01 6.86
C VAL A 152 18.53 15.08 6.69
N CYS A 153 17.45 14.96 7.50
CA CYS A 153 16.37 15.94 7.54
C CYS A 153 16.63 16.92 8.68
N PRO A 154 16.97 18.17 8.39
CA PRO A 154 17.23 19.13 9.42
C PRO A 154 15.98 19.40 10.26
N ASP A 155 16.18 19.65 11.57
CA ASP A 155 15.11 20.15 12.42
C ASP A 155 14.66 21.53 11.96
N ASP A 156 13.38 21.85 12.14
CA ASP A 156 12.81 23.16 11.84
C ASP A 156 13.69 24.27 12.43
N GLY A 157 14.35 25.00 11.54
CA GLY A 157 15.15 26.18 11.87
C GLY A 157 16.58 25.93 12.31
N THR A 158 17.04 24.69 12.44
CA THR A 158 18.47 24.43 12.68
C THR A 158 19.21 24.18 11.38
N PHE A 159 19.92 25.17 10.89
CA PHE A 159 20.94 24.98 9.87
C PHE A 159 22.06 24.13 10.47
N ASN A 160 22.21 22.87 10.05
CA ASN A 160 23.36 22.04 10.42
C ASN A 160 24.65 22.45 9.68
N GLY A 161 24.71 23.66 9.18
CA GLY A 161 25.88 24.28 8.59
C GLY A 161 26.53 25.22 9.59
N LYS A 162 27.83 25.05 9.85
CA LYS A 162 28.61 26.02 10.57
C LYS A 162 29.07 27.09 9.58
N VAL A 163 28.65 28.34 9.80
CA VAL A 163 29.16 29.48 9.06
C VAL A 163 30.34 30.05 9.83
N TYR A 164 31.49 30.10 9.19
CA TYR A 164 32.68 30.71 9.73
C TYR A 164 32.96 31.99 8.96
N GLY A 165 33.18 33.07 9.65
CA GLY A 165 33.52 34.35 9.07
C GLY A 165 34.12 35.30 10.13
N ALA A 166 34.90 36.27 9.69
CA ALA A 166 35.37 37.37 10.52
C ALA A 166 34.85 38.69 9.94
N ILE A 167 34.23 39.48 10.78
CA ILE A 167 33.79 40.82 10.42
C ILE A 167 34.98 41.76 10.69
N LYS A 168 35.40 42.47 9.65
CA LYS A 168 36.52 43.39 9.74
C LYS A 168 36.09 44.78 9.29
N THR A 169 36.63 45.81 9.92
CA THR A 169 36.50 47.20 9.46
C THR A 169 37.28 47.42 8.16
N ASN A 170 37.02 48.52 7.48
CA ASN A 170 37.74 48.88 6.25
C ASN A 170 39.27 49.02 6.42
N ASN A 171 39.76 49.17 7.64
CA ASN A 171 41.20 49.18 7.96
C ASN A 171 41.76 47.79 8.33
N GLY A 172 40.94 46.73 8.24
CA GLY A 172 41.33 45.35 8.50
C GLY A 172 41.31 44.92 9.96
N SER A 173 40.88 45.77 10.90
CA SER A 173 40.70 45.40 12.30
C SER A 173 39.42 44.57 12.50
N GLU A 174 39.50 43.61 13.40
CA GLU A 174 38.29 42.88 13.83
C GLU A 174 37.38 43.81 14.62
N THR A 175 36.07 43.69 14.47
CA THR A 175 35.07 44.44 15.22
C THR A 175 34.47 43.58 16.32
N SER A 176 34.45 44.10 17.56
CA SER A 176 33.56 43.65 18.61
C SER A 176 32.24 44.43 18.52
N ASP A 177 31.16 43.91 19.05
CA ASP A 177 29.86 44.59 19.14
C ASP A 177 29.16 44.84 17.79
N ALA A 178 29.38 43.98 16.81
CA ALA A 178 28.60 43.97 15.56
C ALA A 178 27.41 43.05 15.68
N ASP A 179 26.23 43.53 15.32
CA ASP A 179 25.05 42.71 15.19
C ASP A 179 25.08 41.93 13.87
N VAL A 180 24.90 40.63 13.98
CA VAL A 180 24.86 39.72 12.81
C VAL A 180 23.50 39.07 12.74
N GLU A 181 22.78 39.38 11.69
CA GLU A 181 21.47 38.77 11.41
C GLU A 181 21.60 37.68 10.37
N LEU A 182 21.12 36.49 10.70
CA LEU A 182 20.96 35.40 9.71
C LEU A 182 19.54 35.46 9.13
N MET A 183 19.45 35.74 7.85
CA MET A 183 18.18 35.83 7.14
C MET A 183 17.98 34.68 6.18
N LYS A 184 16.76 34.10 6.13
CA LYS A 184 16.32 33.11 5.12
C LYS A 184 15.04 33.64 4.47
N ASN A 185 15.04 33.83 3.16
CA ASN A 185 13.88 34.36 2.41
C ASN A 185 13.27 35.64 2.99
N GLY A 186 14.12 36.51 3.55
CA GLY A 186 13.67 37.76 4.15
C GLY A 186 13.13 37.67 5.58
N GLN A 187 13.18 36.50 6.20
CA GLN A 187 12.83 36.25 7.60
C GLN A 187 14.09 36.14 8.46
N LEU A 188 14.08 36.80 9.63
CA LEU A 188 15.16 36.70 10.61
C LEU A 188 15.14 35.28 11.23
N MET A 189 16.24 34.56 11.06
CA MET A 189 16.42 33.22 11.60
C MET A 189 17.16 33.19 12.91
N LYS A 190 18.18 34.04 13.03
CA LYS A 190 19.01 34.16 14.23
C LYS A 190 19.72 35.48 14.27
N GLU A 191 19.80 36.06 15.45
CA GLU A 191 20.57 37.24 15.78
C GLU A 191 21.72 36.85 16.72
N MET A 192 22.93 37.35 16.47
CA MET A 192 24.11 37.07 17.29
C MET A 192 24.93 38.36 17.40
N MET A 193 25.45 38.61 18.59
CA MET A 193 26.44 39.65 18.80
C MET A 193 27.84 39.07 18.71
N THR A 194 28.75 39.77 18.10
CA THR A 194 30.18 39.40 18.11
C THR A 194 30.77 39.83 19.46
N SER A 195 31.48 38.95 20.10
CA SER A 195 32.21 39.21 21.35
C SER A 195 33.66 39.51 21.09
#